data_51a5260884a5f799cfc52d85198fdfc5
#
_entry.id   51a5260884a5f799cfc52d85198fdfc5
#
_cell.length_a   1.000
_cell.length_b   1.000
_cell.length_c   1.000
_cell.angle_alpha   90.00
_cell.angle_beta   90.00
_cell.angle_gamma   90.00
#
_symmetry.space_group_name_H-M   'P 1'
#
loop_
_entity.id
_entity.type
_entity.pdbx_description
1 polymer ?
#
loop_
_entity_poly.entity_id
_entity_poly.type
_entity_poly.pdbx_seq_one_letter_code
_entity_poly.pdbx_strand_id
1 'polypeptide(L)'
;MIFIMESMSAEHSAFLHPELYADLPEKGFTPFLDSLMRNGLTFKRMYANGSRSIQAMPSVLGSIPSFRTPFVLMPQSLGESRQLPAMLADKGYATAFFCGSERGSMGFGAYARSAGVERLVSREDYEAKHGTGDFDGYWGIWDEEFLQFTGEELTAMPEPFFAALFTLSSHHPFVVPEKYAATLPEGYTRIHKGVAYDDRAFRLFFQRFGGEEWFRRTIFVFVADHVSSEKFAEETRSYPGNMHIIGFIYTPDGALRGEVGEITQQLDIMPTLLGLTGNREPYFALGRDVLNEPQRPRWSVSYDGRFRALTGEGAIVLDDSDMNVQECPATPAADSLAQNFRALVQQYYTHIEKKSYTAND
;
A
#
# COMPACT_ATOMS: atom_id res chain seq x y z
N MET A 1 -5.94 -5.29 -9.72
CA MET A 1 -6.62 -4.68 -8.55
C MET A 1 -5.62 -4.46 -7.42
N ILE A 2 -5.65 -3.31 -6.76
CA ILE A 2 -4.79 -3.00 -5.62
C ILE A 2 -5.66 -2.90 -4.36
N PHE A 3 -5.30 -3.63 -3.31
CA PHE A 3 -5.81 -3.42 -1.96
C PHE A 3 -4.76 -2.65 -1.15
N ILE A 4 -5.07 -1.42 -0.76
CA ILE A 4 -4.30 -0.62 0.19
C ILE A 4 -4.89 -0.90 1.56
N MET A 5 -4.16 -1.65 2.39
CA MET A 5 -4.67 -2.19 3.64
C MET A 5 -4.30 -1.30 4.82
N GLU A 6 -5.29 -0.82 5.56
CA GLU A 6 -5.09 0.02 6.74
C GLU A 6 -4.26 -0.71 7.80
N SER A 7 -3.15 -0.08 8.22
CA SER A 7 -2.33 -0.47 9.39
C SER A 7 -1.81 -1.92 9.42
N MET A 8 -1.68 -2.59 8.26
CA MET A 8 -1.23 -3.99 8.18
C MET A 8 0.29 -4.13 8.31
N SER A 9 0.80 -4.03 9.55
CA SER A 9 2.21 -4.29 9.87
C SER A 9 2.62 -5.72 9.52
N ALA A 10 3.87 -5.92 9.11
CA ALA A 10 4.41 -7.26 8.82
C ALA A 10 4.39 -8.17 10.06
N GLU A 11 4.50 -7.62 11.28
CA GLU A 11 4.44 -8.36 12.54
C GLU A 11 3.14 -9.13 12.76
N HIS A 12 2.03 -8.78 12.08
CA HIS A 12 0.76 -9.50 12.19
C HIS A 12 0.74 -10.83 11.43
N SER A 13 1.72 -11.06 10.55
CA SER A 13 1.83 -12.23 9.69
C SER A 13 2.82 -13.25 10.26
N ALA A 14 2.35 -14.47 10.55
CA ALA A 14 3.23 -15.56 10.92
C ALA A 14 4.05 -16.11 9.74
N PHE A 15 3.70 -15.78 8.50
CA PHE A 15 4.51 -16.11 7.33
C PHE A 15 5.71 -15.17 7.18
N LEU A 16 5.56 -13.90 7.51
CA LEU A 16 6.65 -12.93 7.45
C LEU A 16 7.55 -12.99 8.69
N HIS A 17 6.95 -13.22 9.86
CA HIS A 17 7.63 -13.28 11.16
C HIS A 17 7.29 -14.58 11.93
N PRO A 18 7.68 -15.76 11.41
CA PRO A 18 7.38 -17.03 12.08
C PRO A 18 7.97 -17.14 13.48
N GLU A 19 9.10 -16.47 13.72
CA GLU A 19 9.78 -16.41 15.02
C GLU A 19 8.93 -15.79 16.13
N LEU A 20 8.12 -14.79 15.81
CA LEU A 20 7.23 -14.12 16.78
C LEU A 20 6.11 -15.03 17.28
N TYR A 21 5.74 -16.04 16.49
CA TYR A 21 4.61 -16.94 16.76
C TYR A 21 5.01 -18.36 17.10
N ALA A 22 6.32 -18.65 17.21
CA ALA A 22 6.82 -20.00 17.42
C ALA A 22 6.24 -20.63 18.72
N ASP A 23 6.26 -19.86 19.80
CA ASP A 23 5.87 -20.29 21.15
C ASP A 23 4.48 -19.73 21.59
N LEU A 24 3.76 -19.05 20.67
CA LEU A 24 2.46 -18.47 20.97
C LEU A 24 1.32 -19.40 20.53
N PRO A 25 0.17 -19.41 21.25
CA PRO A 25 -1.00 -20.17 20.85
C PRO A 25 -1.58 -19.66 19.51
N GLU A 26 -1.60 -18.36 19.31
CA GLU A 26 -1.97 -17.75 18.04
C GLU A 26 -0.85 -17.96 17.01
N LYS A 27 -1.25 -18.32 15.79
CA LYS A 27 -0.34 -18.52 14.65
C LYS A 27 -0.45 -17.38 13.66
N GLY A 28 -0.35 -16.14 14.15
CA GLY A 28 -0.54 -14.91 13.39
C GLY A 28 -2.00 -14.45 13.37
N PHE A 29 -2.22 -13.26 12.86
CA PHE A 29 -3.55 -12.63 12.76
C PHE A 29 -4.03 -12.49 11.32
N THR A 30 -3.23 -12.96 10.36
CA THR A 30 -3.51 -12.88 8.92
C THR A 30 -3.44 -14.25 8.22
N PRO A 31 -4.08 -15.32 8.73
CA PRO A 31 -3.91 -16.67 8.19
C PRO A 31 -4.35 -16.81 6.73
N PHE A 32 -5.35 -16.06 6.26
CA PHE A 32 -5.78 -16.07 4.87
C PHE A 32 -4.78 -15.32 3.98
N LEU A 33 -4.37 -14.11 4.35
CA LEU A 33 -3.34 -13.35 3.62
C LEU A 33 -2.02 -14.13 3.60
N ASP A 34 -1.63 -14.80 4.70
CA ASP A 34 -0.48 -15.70 4.77
C ASP A 34 -0.58 -16.83 3.73
N SER A 35 -1.78 -17.37 3.53
CA SER A 35 -1.99 -18.40 2.51
C SER A 35 -1.85 -17.86 1.09
N LEU A 36 -2.30 -16.62 0.84
CA LEU A 36 -2.09 -15.94 -0.45
C LEU A 36 -0.61 -15.62 -0.68
N MET A 37 0.11 -15.17 0.35
CA MET A 37 1.55 -14.91 0.27
C MET A 37 2.34 -16.16 -0.08
N ARG A 38 2.03 -17.32 0.50
CA ARG A 38 2.68 -18.60 0.14
C ARG A 38 2.41 -19.03 -1.31
N ASN A 39 1.33 -18.55 -1.91
CA ASN A 39 0.91 -18.90 -3.26
C ASN A 39 1.10 -17.77 -4.27
N GLY A 40 1.61 -16.63 -3.86
CA GLY A 40 1.87 -15.44 -4.65
C GLY A 40 3.35 -15.07 -4.71
N LEU A 41 3.64 -13.88 -5.19
CA LEU A 41 4.95 -13.24 -5.15
C LEU A 41 5.03 -12.31 -3.94
N THR A 42 5.74 -12.72 -2.91
CA THR A 42 5.81 -11.99 -1.63
C THR A 42 7.08 -11.14 -1.52
N PHE A 43 6.90 -9.90 -1.14
CA PHE A 43 7.99 -8.99 -0.79
C PHE A 43 8.33 -9.15 0.69
N LYS A 44 9.36 -9.94 1.00
CA LYS A 44 9.74 -10.26 2.40
C LYS A 44 10.21 -9.05 3.21
N ARG A 45 10.66 -8.01 2.54
CA ARG A 45 11.17 -6.78 3.13
C ARG A 45 10.50 -5.57 2.51
N MET A 46 9.15 -5.50 2.64
CA MET A 46 8.33 -4.39 2.14
C MET A 46 8.20 -3.31 3.20
N TYR A 47 8.52 -2.07 2.81
CA TYR A 47 8.48 -0.94 3.73
C TYR A 47 7.55 0.17 3.23
N ALA A 48 6.83 0.79 4.18
CA ALA A 48 6.03 1.98 3.91
C ALA A 48 6.93 3.20 3.67
N ASN A 49 6.47 4.11 2.81
CA ASN A 49 7.14 5.39 2.58
C ASN A 49 6.62 6.53 3.48
N GLY A 50 5.66 6.22 4.33
CA GLY A 50 5.06 7.13 5.29
C GLY A 50 4.47 6.41 6.49
N SER A 51 4.01 7.18 7.48
CA SER A 51 3.44 6.67 8.73
C SER A 51 1.96 7.01 8.91
N ARG A 52 1.31 7.50 7.84
CA ARG A 52 -0.09 7.94 7.85
C ARG A 52 -0.79 7.54 6.55
N SER A 53 -2.05 7.17 6.65
CA SER A 53 -2.88 6.71 5.52
C SER A 53 -2.89 7.68 4.32
N ILE A 54 -2.90 8.99 4.57
CA ILE A 54 -2.87 10.03 3.54
C ILE A 54 -1.60 10.01 2.66
N GLN A 55 -0.52 9.35 3.12
CA GLN A 55 0.75 9.28 2.39
C GLN A 55 0.83 8.08 1.45
N ALA A 56 -0.03 7.07 1.64
CA ALA A 56 0.06 5.81 0.92
C ALA A 56 -0.36 5.90 -0.55
N MET A 57 -1.47 6.58 -0.85
CA MET A 57 -1.98 6.63 -2.23
C MET A 57 -0.97 7.22 -3.23
N PRO A 58 -0.30 8.38 -2.95
CA PRO A 58 0.75 8.88 -3.83
C PRO A 58 1.91 7.91 -4.00
N SER A 59 2.30 7.23 -2.93
CA SER A 59 3.38 6.25 -2.97
C SER A 59 3.02 5.05 -3.85
N VAL A 60 1.82 4.49 -3.67
CA VAL A 60 1.38 3.27 -4.37
C VAL A 60 0.95 3.54 -5.81
N LEU A 61 0.16 4.60 -6.06
CA LEU A 61 -0.44 4.86 -7.37
C LEU A 61 0.42 5.75 -8.27
N GLY A 62 1.31 6.56 -7.69
CA GLY A 62 2.10 7.55 -8.40
C GLY A 62 3.61 7.41 -8.25
N SER A 63 4.09 6.48 -7.41
CA SER A 63 5.52 6.37 -7.08
C SER A 63 6.11 7.69 -6.55
N ILE A 64 5.28 8.46 -5.79
CA ILE A 64 5.62 9.79 -5.24
C ILE A 64 5.62 9.71 -3.72
N PRO A 65 6.77 9.87 -3.03
CA PRO A 65 6.81 9.87 -1.57
C PRO A 65 6.20 11.15 -0.99
N SER A 66 5.90 11.12 0.30
CA SER A 66 5.47 12.29 1.06
C SER A 66 6.56 12.66 2.07
N PHE A 67 7.48 13.55 1.68
CA PHE A 67 8.44 14.14 2.59
C PHE A 67 7.89 15.42 3.23
N ARG A 68 8.31 15.74 4.47
CA ARG A 68 7.88 16.91 5.27
C ARG A 68 6.36 17.08 5.34
N THR A 69 5.73 17.48 4.25
CA THR A 69 4.28 17.63 4.13
C THR A 69 3.69 16.48 3.31
N PRO A 70 2.58 15.85 3.71
CA PRO A 70 1.90 14.88 2.88
C PRO A 70 1.57 15.43 1.49
N PHE A 71 1.98 14.73 0.44
CA PHE A 71 1.84 15.19 -0.95
C PHE A 71 0.40 15.62 -1.29
N VAL A 72 -0.60 14.84 -0.84
CA VAL A 72 -2.03 15.13 -1.08
C VAL A 72 -2.47 16.50 -0.54
N LEU A 73 -1.82 17.00 0.52
CA LEU A 73 -2.16 18.29 1.14
C LEU A 73 -1.47 19.49 0.46
N MET A 74 -0.55 19.24 -0.44
CA MET A 74 0.17 20.31 -1.13
C MET A 74 -0.60 20.78 -2.38
N PRO A 75 -0.72 22.10 -2.62
CA PRO A 75 -1.30 22.60 -3.87
C PRO A 75 -0.59 22.06 -5.13
N GLN A 76 0.66 21.67 -4.98
CA GLN A 76 1.48 21.08 -6.04
C GLN A 76 0.98 19.69 -6.49
N SER A 77 0.23 18.99 -5.64
CA SER A 77 -0.38 17.70 -5.99
C SER A 77 -1.43 17.79 -7.12
N LEU A 78 -1.92 19.02 -7.40
CA LEU A 78 -2.82 19.29 -8.51
C LEU A 78 -2.06 19.60 -9.81
N GLY A 79 -0.75 19.47 -9.83
CA GLY A 79 0.09 19.63 -11.01
C GLY A 79 -0.13 18.53 -12.05
N GLU A 80 0.49 18.69 -13.21
CA GLU A 80 0.43 17.70 -14.27
C GLU A 80 1.07 16.38 -13.80
N SER A 81 0.30 15.31 -13.86
CA SER A 81 0.80 13.97 -13.48
C SER A 81 0.19 12.90 -14.38
N ARG A 82 0.97 11.85 -14.61
CA ARG A 82 0.54 10.67 -15.38
C ARG A 82 0.86 9.43 -14.55
N GLN A 83 -0.06 9.11 -13.64
CA GLN A 83 0.11 8.03 -12.68
C GLN A 83 -0.51 6.71 -13.19
N LEU A 84 -0.38 5.63 -12.43
CA LEU A 84 -0.81 4.31 -12.84
C LEU A 84 -2.26 4.25 -13.37
N PRO A 85 -3.27 4.83 -12.71
CA PRO A 85 -4.65 4.81 -13.24
C PRO A 85 -4.76 5.49 -14.61
N ALA A 86 -4.18 6.70 -14.76
CA ALA A 86 -4.19 7.42 -16.04
C ALA A 86 -3.51 6.63 -17.17
N MET A 87 -2.34 6.02 -16.88
CA MET A 87 -1.59 5.23 -17.85
C MET A 87 -2.35 3.97 -18.29
N LEU A 88 -3.14 3.39 -17.40
CA LEU A 88 -3.98 2.24 -17.73
C LEU A 88 -5.25 2.67 -18.47
N ALA A 89 -5.86 3.82 -18.10
CA ALA A 89 -6.98 4.40 -18.84
C ALA A 89 -6.62 4.68 -20.31
N ASP A 90 -5.41 5.22 -20.57
CA ASP A 90 -4.89 5.43 -21.94
C ASP A 90 -4.78 4.12 -22.76
N LYS A 91 -4.71 2.99 -22.07
CA LYS A 91 -4.72 1.64 -22.67
C LYS A 91 -6.13 1.01 -22.74
N GLY A 92 -7.17 1.77 -22.43
CA GLY A 92 -8.56 1.34 -22.49
C GLY A 92 -9.08 0.62 -21.24
N TYR A 93 -8.37 0.70 -20.11
CA TYR A 93 -8.88 0.17 -18.84
C TYR A 93 -9.94 1.13 -18.26
N ALA A 94 -11.08 0.61 -17.84
CA ALA A 94 -11.99 1.32 -16.94
C ALA A 94 -11.32 1.46 -15.57
N THR A 95 -11.35 2.66 -14.97
CA THR A 95 -10.61 2.91 -13.72
C THR A 95 -11.55 3.28 -12.57
N ALA A 96 -11.36 2.64 -11.40
CA ALA A 96 -12.16 2.90 -10.22
C ALA A 96 -11.31 2.95 -8.93
N PHE A 97 -11.75 3.79 -7.99
CA PHE A 97 -11.25 3.82 -6.62
C PHE A 97 -12.41 3.61 -5.65
N PHE A 98 -12.19 2.69 -4.70
CA PHE A 98 -13.16 2.26 -3.70
C PHE A 98 -12.66 2.61 -2.30
N CYS A 99 -13.49 3.27 -1.50
CA CYS A 99 -13.20 3.52 -0.09
C CYS A 99 -14.52 3.66 0.68
N GLY A 100 -14.75 2.83 1.70
CA GLY A 100 -15.97 2.80 2.49
C GLY A 100 -16.20 4.05 3.36
N SER A 101 -15.32 5.05 3.34
CA SER A 101 -15.48 6.34 4.00
C SER A 101 -16.27 7.33 3.17
N GLU A 102 -16.57 8.49 3.77
CA GLU A 102 -17.11 9.63 3.03
C GLU A 102 -16.21 10.02 1.87
N ARG A 103 -16.80 10.41 0.74
CA ARG A 103 -16.09 10.73 -0.52
C ARG A 103 -14.97 11.77 -0.36
N GLY A 104 -15.13 12.70 0.57
CA GLY A 104 -14.14 13.73 0.87
C GLY A 104 -13.07 13.34 1.89
N SER A 105 -13.18 12.16 2.51
CA SER A 105 -12.28 11.72 3.58
C SER A 105 -10.83 11.73 3.13
N MET A 106 -9.95 12.30 3.96
CA MET A 106 -8.49 12.35 3.77
C MET A 106 -8.03 12.93 2.40
N GLY A 107 -8.93 13.50 1.60
CA GLY A 107 -8.62 13.94 0.23
C GLY A 107 -8.44 12.80 -0.77
N PHE A 108 -8.75 11.55 -0.41
CA PHE A 108 -8.56 10.37 -1.24
C PHE A 108 -9.26 10.47 -2.59
N GLY A 109 -10.54 10.90 -2.58
CA GLY A 109 -11.31 11.04 -3.81
C GLY A 109 -10.73 12.11 -4.75
N ALA A 110 -10.28 13.24 -4.21
CA ALA A 110 -9.65 14.30 -5.02
C ALA A 110 -8.32 13.81 -5.61
N TYR A 111 -7.50 13.14 -4.80
CA TYR A 111 -6.24 12.57 -5.27
C TYR A 111 -6.44 11.47 -6.32
N ALA A 112 -7.38 10.55 -6.11
CA ALA A 112 -7.68 9.49 -7.07
C ALA A 112 -8.10 10.07 -8.43
N ARG A 113 -8.90 11.13 -8.43
CA ARG A 113 -9.25 11.87 -9.67
C ARG A 113 -8.03 12.47 -10.35
N SER A 114 -7.17 13.13 -9.59
CA SER A 114 -5.91 13.70 -10.10
C SER A 114 -4.97 12.61 -10.66
N ALA A 115 -5.00 11.41 -10.09
CA ALA A 115 -4.23 10.27 -10.57
C ALA A 115 -4.81 9.60 -11.83
N GLY A 116 -6.00 10.01 -12.30
CA GLY A 116 -6.63 9.49 -13.50
C GLY A 116 -7.72 8.45 -13.26
N VAL A 117 -8.26 8.36 -12.03
CA VAL A 117 -9.40 7.50 -11.74
C VAL A 117 -10.70 8.14 -12.23
N GLU A 118 -11.47 7.42 -13.06
CA GLU A 118 -12.73 7.90 -13.62
C GLU A 118 -13.90 7.76 -12.64
N ARG A 119 -13.95 6.64 -11.89
CA ARG A 119 -15.06 6.31 -11.00
C ARG A 119 -14.61 6.27 -9.55
N LEU A 120 -15.29 7.06 -8.69
CA LEU A 120 -15.12 7.01 -7.24
C LEU A 120 -16.32 6.33 -6.62
N VAL A 121 -16.11 5.32 -5.80
CA VAL A 121 -17.12 4.56 -5.06
C VAL A 121 -16.84 4.69 -3.57
N SER A 122 -17.79 5.21 -2.83
CA SER A 122 -17.65 5.67 -1.45
C SER A 122 -18.77 5.17 -0.56
N ARG A 123 -18.77 5.56 0.71
CA ARG A 123 -19.85 5.25 1.66
C ARG A 123 -21.21 5.66 1.10
N GLU A 124 -21.32 6.83 0.49
CA GLU A 124 -22.57 7.34 -0.06
C GLU A 124 -23.14 6.43 -1.15
N ASP A 125 -22.28 5.84 -1.99
CA ASP A 125 -22.69 4.90 -3.04
C ASP A 125 -23.16 3.56 -2.43
N TYR A 126 -22.48 3.10 -1.37
CA TYR A 126 -22.89 1.92 -0.60
C TYR A 126 -24.25 2.13 0.06
N GLU A 127 -24.37 3.21 0.85
CA GLU A 127 -25.59 3.53 1.61
C GLU A 127 -26.82 3.73 0.71
N ALA A 128 -26.63 4.25 -0.51
CA ALA A 128 -27.72 4.40 -1.49
C ALA A 128 -28.32 3.06 -1.90
N LYS A 129 -27.58 1.93 -1.83
CA LYS A 129 -28.04 0.60 -2.19
C LYS A 129 -28.43 -0.27 -0.98
N HIS A 130 -27.69 -0.14 0.12
CA HIS A 130 -27.77 -1.05 1.27
C HIS A 130 -28.27 -0.37 2.55
N GLY A 131 -28.40 0.95 2.56
CA GLY A 131 -28.75 1.72 3.77
C GLY A 131 -27.53 1.94 4.68
N THR A 132 -27.77 2.52 5.86
CA THR A 132 -26.73 3.02 6.77
C THR A 132 -26.36 2.03 7.88
N GLY A 133 -26.88 0.81 7.87
CA GLY A 133 -26.75 -0.16 8.97
C GLY A 133 -25.33 -0.71 9.17
N ASP A 134 -24.48 -0.61 8.15
CA ASP A 134 -23.14 -1.21 8.14
C ASP A 134 -22.04 -0.16 8.39
N PHE A 135 -22.41 1.05 8.84
CA PHE A 135 -21.45 2.06 9.27
C PHE A 135 -20.84 1.68 10.62
N ASP A 136 -19.52 1.74 10.72
CA ASP A 136 -18.75 1.34 11.91
C ASP A 136 -18.89 2.30 13.11
N GLY A 137 -19.53 3.45 12.90
CA GLY A 137 -19.68 4.50 13.89
C GLY A 137 -18.53 5.48 13.99
N TYR A 138 -17.46 5.30 13.20
CA TYR A 138 -16.23 6.09 13.29
C TYR A 138 -15.75 6.64 11.95
N TRP A 139 -15.45 5.77 10.99
CA TRP A 139 -14.84 6.21 9.76
C TRP A 139 -15.60 5.78 8.50
N GLY A 140 -16.12 4.55 8.44
CA GLY A 140 -16.74 4.08 7.22
C GLY A 140 -17.59 2.82 7.35
N ILE A 141 -17.90 2.22 6.22
CA ILE A 141 -18.58 0.93 6.13
C ILE A 141 -17.60 -0.17 6.54
N TRP A 142 -18.07 -1.16 7.29
CA TRP A 142 -17.30 -2.34 7.64
C TRP A 142 -16.69 -2.99 6.40
N ASP A 143 -15.40 -3.38 6.47
CA ASP A 143 -14.67 -3.88 5.30
C ASP A 143 -15.25 -5.19 4.74
N GLU A 144 -15.86 -6.06 5.55
CA GLU A 144 -16.55 -7.25 5.03
C GLU A 144 -17.66 -6.85 4.04
N GLU A 145 -18.53 -5.97 4.45
CA GLU A 145 -19.68 -5.50 3.67
C GLU A 145 -19.22 -4.67 2.47
N PHE A 146 -18.23 -3.79 2.66
CA PHE A 146 -17.73 -2.95 1.58
C PHE A 146 -16.93 -3.72 0.53
N LEU A 147 -16.19 -4.76 0.91
CA LEU A 147 -15.51 -5.67 -0.03
C LEU A 147 -16.54 -6.46 -0.86
N GLN A 148 -17.64 -6.95 -0.24
CA GLN A 148 -18.69 -7.63 -0.97
C GLN A 148 -19.35 -6.71 -2.01
N PHE A 149 -19.67 -5.49 -1.62
CA PHE A 149 -20.19 -4.46 -2.53
C PHE A 149 -19.20 -4.14 -3.64
N THR A 150 -17.91 -3.99 -3.32
CA THR A 150 -16.87 -3.76 -4.32
C THR A 150 -16.82 -4.88 -5.36
N GLY A 151 -16.91 -6.14 -4.94
CA GLY A 151 -16.91 -7.27 -5.87
C GLY A 151 -18.15 -7.27 -6.81
N GLU A 152 -19.32 -6.85 -6.33
CA GLU A 152 -20.51 -6.64 -7.16
C GLU A 152 -20.29 -5.52 -8.20
N GLU A 153 -19.71 -4.41 -7.76
CA GLU A 153 -19.38 -3.30 -8.65
C GLU A 153 -18.34 -3.68 -9.72
N LEU A 154 -17.31 -4.48 -9.35
CA LEU A 154 -16.32 -5.00 -10.28
C LEU A 154 -16.92 -5.96 -11.31
N THR A 155 -17.88 -6.81 -10.89
CA THR A 155 -18.61 -7.72 -11.79
C THR A 155 -19.42 -6.94 -12.85
N ALA A 156 -19.84 -5.72 -12.53
CA ALA A 156 -20.56 -4.84 -13.45
C ALA A 156 -19.67 -3.91 -14.26
N MET A 157 -18.36 -3.85 -13.96
CA MET A 157 -17.43 -2.96 -14.68
C MET A 157 -17.05 -3.52 -16.05
N PRO A 158 -16.83 -2.64 -17.05
CA PRO A 158 -16.20 -3.04 -18.31
C PRO A 158 -14.81 -3.58 -18.10
N GLU A 159 -14.42 -4.63 -18.82
CA GLU A 159 -13.07 -5.16 -18.86
C GLU A 159 -12.31 -4.66 -20.12
N PRO A 160 -10.99 -4.45 -20.05
CA PRO A 160 -10.17 -4.58 -18.82
C PRO A 160 -10.42 -3.44 -17.83
N PHE A 161 -10.20 -3.69 -16.55
CA PHE A 161 -10.33 -2.66 -15.53
C PHE A 161 -9.10 -2.53 -14.62
N PHE A 162 -8.94 -1.35 -14.06
CA PHE A 162 -8.06 -1.07 -12.94
C PHE A 162 -8.92 -0.64 -11.75
N ALA A 163 -8.72 -1.26 -10.61
CA ALA A 163 -9.38 -0.89 -9.37
C ALA A 163 -8.38 -0.77 -8.23
N ALA A 164 -8.51 0.26 -7.39
CA ALA A 164 -7.84 0.35 -6.10
C ALA A 164 -8.89 0.48 -5.00
N LEU A 165 -8.70 -0.26 -3.90
CA LEU A 165 -9.56 -0.21 -2.73
C LEU A 165 -8.71 0.10 -1.49
N PHE A 166 -9.22 0.98 -0.63
CA PHE A 166 -8.62 1.29 0.67
C PHE A 166 -9.50 0.70 1.78
N THR A 167 -8.94 -0.17 2.66
CA THR A 167 -9.64 -0.74 3.82
C THR A 167 -9.62 0.19 5.02
N LEU A 168 -10.55 0.04 5.96
CA LEU A 168 -10.75 0.98 7.05
C LEU A 168 -10.86 0.33 8.45
N SER A 169 -11.31 -0.92 8.54
CA SER A 169 -11.81 -1.49 9.80
C SER A 169 -10.72 -1.77 10.83
N SER A 170 -9.47 -1.91 10.42
CA SER A 170 -8.31 -2.03 11.33
C SER A 170 -7.81 -0.68 11.87
N HIS A 171 -8.47 0.44 11.53
CA HIS A 171 -8.15 1.77 12.06
C HIS A 171 -8.56 1.92 13.54
N HIS A 172 -7.90 2.83 14.25
CA HIS A 172 -8.33 3.24 15.60
C HIS A 172 -9.81 3.70 15.59
N PRO A 173 -10.65 3.31 16.56
CA PRO A 173 -10.34 2.73 17.88
C PRO A 173 -10.27 1.19 17.93
N PHE A 174 -10.07 0.49 16.82
CA PHE A 174 -9.88 -0.96 16.72
C PHE A 174 -11.13 -1.75 17.12
N VAL A 175 -12.30 -1.25 16.75
CA VAL A 175 -13.58 -1.95 16.94
C VAL A 175 -13.81 -2.97 15.81
N VAL A 176 -14.63 -3.97 16.08
CA VAL A 176 -15.07 -4.95 15.10
C VAL A 176 -16.59 -5.13 15.23
N PRO A 177 -17.27 -5.61 14.17
CA PRO A 177 -18.71 -5.88 14.27
C PRO A 177 -19.03 -6.80 15.44
N GLU A 178 -20.07 -6.48 16.23
CA GLU A 178 -20.45 -7.23 17.43
C GLU A 178 -20.65 -8.72 17.14
N LYS A 179 -21.21 -9.06 15.96
CA LYS A 179 -21.39 -10.44 15.50
C LYS A 179 -20.11 -11.29 15.49
N TYR A 180 -18.93 -10.66 15.46
CA TYR A 180 -17.62 -11.32 15.43
C TYR A 180 -16.80 -11.12 16.71
N ALA A 181 -17.21 -10.24 17.60
CA ALA A 181 -16.43 -9.86 18.78
C ALA A 181 -16.00 -11.06 19.64
N ALA A 182 -16.87 -12.10 19.75
CA ALA A 182 -16.57 -13.29 20.54
C ALA A 182 -15.80 -14.38 19.78
N THR A 183 -15.66 -14.30 18.45
CA THR A 183 -15.08 -15.37 17.61
C THR A 183 -13.71 -15.02 17.05
N LEU A 184 -13.39 -13.73 16.99
CA LEU A 184 -12.07 -13.27 16.57
C LEU A 184 -11.08 -13.37 17.73
N PRO A 185 -9.79 -13.64 17.44
CA PRO A 185 -8.76 -13.69 18.47
C PRO A 185 -8.58 -12.32 19.15
N GLU A 186 -8.43 -12.31 20.47
CA GLU A 186 -8.14 -11.07 21.20
C GLU A 186 -6.75 -10.53 20.88
N GLY A 187 -5.78 -11.43 20.76
CA GLY A 187 -4.39 -11.08 20.51
C GLY A 187 -3.70 -10.39 21.69
N TYR A 188 -2.63 -9.67 21.42
CA TYR A 188 -1.75 -9.02 22.40
C TYR A 188 -1.85 -7.52 22.40
N THR A 189 -2.47 -6.94 21.37
CA THR A 189 -2.76 -5.52 21.23
C THR A 189 -4.19 -5.37 20.66
N ARG A 190 -4.79 -4.20 20.84
CA ARG A 190 -6.20 -3.98 20.43
C ARG A 190 -6.42 -4.13 18.93
N ILE A 191 -5.41 -3.79 18.13
CA ILE A 191 -5.50 -3.88 16.66
C ILE A 191 -5.60 -5.33 16.17
N HIS A 192 -5.07 -6.31 16.90
CA HIS A 192 -5.03 -7.70 16.43
C HIS A 192 -6.40 -8.25 16.06
N LYS A 193 -7.44 -7.87 16.81
CA LYS A 193 -8.82 -8.26 16.51
C LYS A 193 -9.31 -7.62 15.19
N GLY A 194 -8.98 -6.34 14.95
CA GLY A 194 -9.29 -5.64 13.69
C GLY A 194 -8.57 -6.26 12.49
N VAL A 195 -7.28 -6.57 12.63
CA VAL A 195 -6.49 -7.25 11.60
C VAL A 195 -7.08 -8.63 11.26
N ALA A 196 -7.46 -9.40 12.28
CA ALA A 196 -8.09 -10.72 12.06
C ALA A 196 -9.48 -10.59 11.42
N TYR A 197 -10.21 -9.50 11.69
CA TYR A 197 -11.46 -9.19 11.02
C TYR A 197 -11.24 -8.89 9.52
N ASP A 198 -10.25 -8.06 9.17
CA ASP A 198 -9.95 -7.75 7.78
C ASP A 198 -9.44 -8.96 7.01
N ASP A 199 -8.61 -9.81 7.62
CA ASP A 199 -8.19 -11.09 7.02
C ASP A 199 -9.39 -11.98 6.69
N ARG A 200 -10.38 -12.03 7.61
CA ARG A 200 -11.65 -12.71 7.38
C ARG A 200 -12.44 -12.08 6.22
N ALA A 201 -12.52 -10.75 6.17
CA ALA A 201 -13.24 -10.02 5.14
C ALA A 201 -12.66 -10.32 3.74
N PHE A 202 -11.33 -10.31 3.59
CA PHE A 202 -10.63 -10.74 2.38
C PHE A 202 -10.94 -12.20 2.01
N ARG A 203 -10.93 -13.11 2.99
CA ARG A 203 -11.28 -14.51 2.74
C ARG A 203 -12.67 -14.65 2.16
N LEU A 204 -13.66 -13.94 2.70
CA LEU A 204 -15.04 -13.98 2.23
C LEU A 204 -15.19 -13.38 0.83
N PHE A 205 -14.48 -12.29 0.52
CA PHE A 205 -14.40 -11.72 -0.82
C PHE A 205 -13.89 -12.76 -1.84
N PHE A 206 -12.78 -13.41 -1.54
CA PHE A 206 -12.18 -14.44 -2.40
C PHE A 206 -13.08 -15.67 -2.57
N GLN A 207 -13.77 -16.09 -1.51
CA GLN A 207 -14.72 -17.20 -1.55
C GLN A 207 -15.91 -16.89 -2.45
N ARG A 208 -16.44 -15.66 -2.40
CA ARG A 208 -17.60 -15.28 -3.18
C ARG A 208 -17.29 -15.07 -4.65
N PHE A 209 -16.21 -14.35 -4.95
CA PHE A 209 -15.90 -13.90 -6.31
C PHE A 209 -14.83 -14.74 -7.03
N GLY A 210 -14.22 -15.71 -6.37
CA GLY A 210 -13.17 -16.56 -6.97
C GLY A 210 -13.65 -17.39 -8.18
N GLY A 211 -14.95 -17.56 -8.36
CA GLY A 211 -15.55 -18.20 -9.53
C GLY A 211 -15.72 -17.28 -10.74
N GLU A 212 -15.67 -15.96 -10.55
CA GLU A 212 -15.90 -14.98 -11.61
C GLU A 212 -14.77 -14.98 -12.65
N GLU A 213 -15.12 -14.68 -13.90
CA GLU A 213 -14.14 -14.69 -14.99
C GLU A 213 -13.13 -13.56 -14.86
N TRP A 214 -13.58 -12.36 -14.49
CA TRP A 214 -12.69 -11.23 -14.22
C TRP A 214 -11.70 -11.54 -13.08
N PHE A 215 -12.14 -12.25 -12.02
CA PHE A 215 -11.29 -12.61 -10.89
C PHE A 215 -10.09 -13.46 -11.33
N ARG A 216 -10.32 -14.47 -12.17
CA ARG A 216 -9.27 -15.38 -12.65
C ARG A 216 -8.20 -14.69 -13.49
N ARG A 217 -8.55 -13.56 -14.11
CA ARG A 217 -7.66 -12.76 -14.98
C ARG A 217 -7.07 -11.53 -14.29
N THR A 218 -7.29 -11.39 -12.99
CA THR A 218 -6.86 -10.23 -12.22
C THR A 218 -5.51 -10.46 -11.53
N ILE A 219 -4.62 -9.51 -11.65
CA ILE A 219 -3.45 -9.36 -10.79
C ILE A 219 -3.91 -8.63 -9.53
N PHE A 220 -3.87 -9.30 -8.38
CA PHE A 220 -4.18 -8.71 -7.08
C PHE A 220 -2.89 -8.25 -6.41
N VAL A 221 -2.83 -7.00 -6.02
CA VAL A 221 -1.75 -6.41 -5.21
C VAL A 221 -2.29 -6.10 -3.84
N PHE A 222 -1.64 -6.60 -2.83
CA PHE A 222 -1.89 -6.28 -1.43
C PHE A 222 -0.71 -5.49 -0.89
N VAL A 223 -0.97 -4.32 -0.36
CA VAL A 223 0.06 -3.46 0.23
C VAL A 223 -0.55 -2.68 1.38
N ALA A 224 0.08 -2.72 2.55
CA ALA A 224 -0.39 -1.89 3.65
C ALA A 224 -0.06 -0.41 3.39
N ASP A 225 -0.88 0.48 3.94
CA ASP A 225 -0.67 1.92 3.87
C ASP A 225 0.47 2.39 4.79
N HIS A 226 0.53 1.88 6.00
CA HIS A 226 1.59 2.06 6.99
C HIS A 226 1.53 0.95 8.05
N VAL A 227 2.44 0.99 9.00
CA VAL A 227 2.41 0.10 10.17
C VAL A 227 1.40 0.58 11.21
N SER A 228 0.89 -0.33 12.03
CA SER A 228 0.03 0.02 13.17
C SER A 228 0.70 0.99 14.14
N SER A 229 -0.10 1.82 14.78
CA SER A 229 0.33 2.62 15.94
C SER A 229 0.61 1.76 17.18
N GLU A 230 -0.05 0.61 17.31
CA GLU A 230 0.22 -0.37 18.37
C GLU A 230 1.28 -1.36 17.90
N LYS A 231 2.29 -1.60 18.74
CA LYS A 231 3.43 -2.46 18.43
C LYS A 231 3.43 -3.69 19.35
N PHE A 232 3.43 -4.86 18.74
CA PHE A 232 3.47 -6.13 19.42
C PHE A 232 4.92 -6.56 19.70
N ALA A 233 5.76 -6.60 18.66
CA ALA A 233 7.14 -7.01 18.76
C ALA A 233 8.07 -5.84 19.13
N GLU A 234 9.17 -6.14 19.85
CA GLU A 234 10.15 -5.13 20.26
C GLU A 234 10.86 -4.51 19.04
N GLU A 235 11.24 -5.34 18.08
CA GLU A 235 11.93 -4.94 16.85
C GLU A 235 11.11 -4.00 15.97
N THR A 236 9.77 -4.02 16.11
CA THR A 236 8.87 -3.14 15.35
C THR A 236 8.66 -1.77 15.99
N ARG A 237 9.24 -1.53 17.17
CA ARG A 237 9.14 -0.24 17.88
C ARG A 237 10.08 0.83 17.36
N SER A 238 11.13 0.43 16.66
CA SER A 238 12.14 1.33 16.12
C SER A 238 12.38 1.12 14.62
N TYR A 239 13.03 2.07 13.98
CA TYR A 239 13.43 1.98 12.59
C TYR A 239 14.49 0.86 12.40
N PRO A 240 14.38 0.02 11.35
CA PRO A 240 13.40 0.07 10.26
C PRO A 240 12.12 -0.74 10.52
N GLY A 241 12.02 -1.50 11.61
CA GLY A 241 10.87 -2.37 11.86
C GLY A 241 9.54 -1.62 11.94
N ASN A 242 9.56 -0.37 12.45
CA ASN A 242 8.38 0.50 12.50
C ASN A 242 7.93 1.04 11.14
N MET A 243 8.49 0.54 10.03
CA MET A 243 8.07 0.82 8.65
C MET A 243 7.81 -0.48 7.87
N HIS A 244 8.00 -1.66 8.49
CA HIS A 244 7.87 -2.96 7.83
C HIS A 244 6.39 -3.37 7.72
N ILE A 245 5.90 -3.50 6.50
CA ILE A 245 4.50 -3.74 6.16
C ILE A 245 4.28 -5.02 5.38
N ILE A 246 3.03 -5.51 5.36
CA ILE A 246 2.64 -6.59 4.44
C ILE A 246 2.59 -6.03 3.02
N GLY A 247 3.23 -6.75 2.07
CA GLY A 247 3.16 -6.46 0.65
C GLY A 247 3.40 -7.70 -0.20
N PHE A 248 2.50 -7.96 -1.17
CA PHE A 248 2.62 -9.10 -2.09
C PHE A 248 1.74 -8.94 -3.32
N ILE A 249 2.02 -9.74 -4.35
CA ILE A 249 1.20 -9.87 -5.56
C ILE A 249 0.66 -11.30 -5.64
N TYR A 250 -0.62 -11.44 -5.90
CA TYR A 250 -1.28 -12.72 -6.08
C TYR A 250 -1.97 -12.79 -7.44
N THR A 251 -1.77 -13.89 -8.16
CA THR A 251 -2.50 -14.21 -9.39
C THR A 251 -3.18 -15.56 -9.23
N PRO A 252 -4.49 -15.68 -9.52
CA PRO A 252 -5.23 -16.92 -9.33
C PRO A 252 -4.70 -18.10 -10.14
N ASP A 253 -4.07 -17.84 -11.29
CA ASP A 253 -3.41 -18.85 -12.13
C ASP A 253 -2.04 -19.28 -11.61
N GLY A 254 -1.51 -18.61 -10.58
CA GLY A 254 -0.20 -18.87 -10.00
C GLY A 254 0.98 -18.50 -10.90
N ALA A 255 0.79 -17.64 -11.90
CA ALA A 255 1.86 -17.19 -12.80
C ALA A 255 2.96 -16.41 -12.06
N LEU A 256 2.61 -15.69 -10.99
CA LEU A 256 3.54 -14.96 -10.15
C LEU A 256 3.66 -15.64 -8.79
N ARG A 257 4.79 -16.30 -8.55
CA ARG A 257 5.08 -17.00 -7.28
C ARG A 257 6.52 -16.82 -6.87
N GLY A 258 6.75 -16.89 -5.56
CA GLY A 258 8.08 -16.86 -4.96
C GLY A 258 8.24 -15.74 -3.95
N GLU A 259 9.47 -15.47 -3.56
CA GLU A 259 9.81 -14.47 -2.56
C GLU A 259 10.85 -13.50 -3.12
N VAL A 260 10.60 -12.21 -2.94
CA VAL A 260 11.58 -11.14 -3.14
C VAL A 260 12.18 -10.80 -1.80
N GLY A 261 13.43 -11.22 -1.57
CA GLY A 261 14.17 -10.99 -0.32
C GLY A 261 14.83 -9.61 -0.21
N GLU A 262 14.82 -8.85 -1.29
CA GLU A 262 15.41 -7.51 -1.36
C GLU A 262 14.50 -6.48 -0.68
N ILE A 263 15.08 -5.32 -0.31
CA ILE A 263 14.29 -4.19 0.17
C ILE A 263 13.40 -3.70 -0.98
N THR A 264 12.12 -3.59 -0.68
CA THR A 264 11.07 -3.05 -1.54
C THR A 264 10.26 -2.01 -0.76
N GLN A 265 9.56 -1.15 -1.47
CA GLN A 265 8.79 -0.05 -0.89
C GLN A 265 7.52 0.21 -1.69
N GLN A 266 6.59 0.98 -1.12
CA GLN A 266 5.33 1.32 -1.80
C GLN A 266 5.55 2.03 -3.14
N LEU A 267 6.61 2.85 -3.26
CA LEU A 267 6.98 3.52 -4.52
C LEU A 267 7.27 2.54 -5.67
N ASP A 268 7.61 1.30 -5.35
CA ASP A 268 7.94 0.27 -6.34
C ASP A 268 6.70 -0.38 -6.97
N ILE A 269 5.51 -0.20 -6.39
CA ILE A 269 4.28 -0.86 -6.85
C ILE A 269 3.89 -0.39 -8.25
N MET A 270 3.80 0.92 -8.48
CA MET A 270 3.44 1.47 -9.79
C MET A 270 4.39 1.00 -10.90
N PRO A 271 5.72 1.18 -10.82
CA PRO A 271 6.63 0.73 -11.88
C PRO A 271 6.60 -0.78 -12.09
N THR A 272 6.48 -1.57 -11.02
CA THR A 272 6.38 -3.04 -11.14
C THR A 272 5.10 -3.46 -11.88
N LEU A 273 3.95 -2.84 -11.59
CA LEU A 273 2.70 -3.11 -12.29
C LEU A 273 2.73 -2.65 -13.74
N LEU A 274 3.37 -1.52 -14.03
CA LEU A 274 3.57 -1.07 -15.41
C LEU A 274 4.42 -2.07 -16.21
N GLY A 275 5.48 -2.62 -15.60
CA GLY A 275 6.28 -3.70 -16.19
C GLY A 275 5.45 -4.95 -16.45
N LEU A 276 4.67 -5.43 -15.47
CA LEU A 276 3.79 -6.60 -15.58
C LEU A 276 2.69 -6.43 -16.64
N THR A 277 2.19 -5.21 -16.83
CA THR A 277 1.17 -4.90 -17.86
C THR A 277 1.77 -4.54 -19.22
N GLY A 278 3.09 -4.73 -19.39
CA GLY A 278 3.79 -4.54 -20.66
C GLY A 278 3.87 -3.08 -21.10
N ASN A 279 3.94 -2.14 -20.15
CA ASN A 279 4.10 -0.74 -20.46
C ASN A 279 5.47 -0.49 -21.12
N ARG A 280 5.46 0.29 -22.21
CA ARG A 280 6.67 0.72 -22.93
C ARG A 280 6.78 2.25 -23.01
N GLU A 281 5.75 2.96 -22.56
CA GLU A 281 5.73 4.41 -22.52
C GLU A 281 6.62 4.90 -21.37
N PRO A 282 7.38 5.99 -21.58
CA PRO A 282 8.10 6.66 -20.51
C PRO A 282 7.16 7.15 -19.41
N TYR A 283 7.59 7.08 -18.17
CA TYR A 283 6.82 7.55 -17.01
C TYR A 283 7.76 8.10 -15.92
N PHE A 284 7.21 8.95 -15.08
CA PHE A 284 7.87 9.40 -13.87
C PHE A 284 7.68 8.39 -12.74
N ALA A 285 8.76 8.02 -12.06
CA ALA A 285 8.73 7.21 -10.85
C ALA A 285 9.98 7.41 -10.00
N LEU A 286 9.83 7.55 -8.69
CA LEU A 286 10.94 7.55 -7.73
C LEU A 286 11.23 6.16 -7.15
N GLY A 287 10.34 5.21 -7.35
CA GLY A 287 10.54 3.77 -7.17
C GLY A 287 11.15 3.08 -8.40
N ARG A 288 11.19 1.75 -8.37
CA ARG A 288 11.72 0.90 -9.46
C ARG A 288 10.77 -0.25 -9.79
N ASP A 289 10.87 -0.80 -10.98
CA ASP A 289 10.31 -2.11 -11.29
C ASP A 289 11.17 -3.18 -10.60
N VAL A 290 10.60 -3.80 -9.56
CA VAL A 290 11.30 -4.79 -8.74
C VAL A 290 11.74 -6.00 -9.56
N LEU A 291 10.99 -6.35 -10.59
CA LEU A 291 11.20 -7.54 -11.40
C LEU A 291 12.18 -7.33 -12.58
N ASN A 292 12.20 -6.10 -13.14
CA ASN A 292 12.92 -5.85 -14.39
C ASN A 292 14.06 -4.82 -14.27
N GLU A 293 14.19 -4.11 -13.12
CA GLU A 293 15.22 -3.08 -12.91
C GLU A 293 16.19 -3.39 -11.76
N PRO A 294 16.95 -4.52 -11.82
CA PRO A 294 17.86 -4.91 -10.74
C PRO A 294 19.02 -3.94 -10.53
N GLN A 295 19.32 -3.07 -11.49
CA GLN A 295 20.40 -2.07 -11.46
C GLN A 295 20.05 -0.83 -10.64
N ARG A 296 18.76 -0.55 -10.39
CA ARG A 296 18.34 0.60 -9.58
C ARG A 296 18.57 0.34 -8.09
N PRO A 297 18.78 1.38 -7.26
CA PRO A 297 18.97 1.21 -5.82
C PRO A 297 17.84 0.41 -5.16
N ARG A 298 18.23 -0.54 -4.30
CA ARG A 298 17.32 -1.39 -3.51
C ARG A 298 17.20 -0.81 -2.12
N TRP A 299 16.32 0.13 -1.98
CA TRP A 299 16.13 0.87 -0.75
C TRP A 299 14.66 1.14 -0.45
N SER A 300 14.38 1.61 0.78
CA SER A 300 13.11 2.24 1.12
C SER A 300 13.39 3.61 1.69
N VAL A 301 12.71 4.63 1.16
CA VAL A 301 12.87 6.02 1.59
C VAL A 301 11.68 6.48 2.43
N SER A 302 11.94 7.27 3.48
CA SER A 302 10.91 7.80 4.38
C SER A 302 11.35 9.12 5.01
N TYR A 303 10.44 9.76 5.75
CA TYR A 303 10.69 11.01 6.46
C TYR A 303 10.01 11.01 7.84
N ASP A 304 10.76 11.33 8.88
CA ASP A 304 10.30 11.46 10.27
C ASP A 304 10.92 12.68 11.00
N GLY A 305 11.04 13.80 10.29
CA GLY A 305 11.80 14.97 10.70
C GLY A 305 13.23 14.95 10.14
N ARG A 306 13.68 13.83 9.60
CA ARG A 306 14.92 13.64 8.84
C ARG A 306 14.61 12.75 7.64
N PHE A 307 15.37 12.92 6.55
CA PHE A 307 15.27 12.01 5.41
C PHE A 307 15.99 10.70 5.72
N ARG A 308 15.33 9.58 5.50
CA ARG A 308 15.89 8.25 5.75
C ARG A 308 15.84 7.39 4.51
N ALA A 309 16.89 6.64 4.26
CA ALA A 309 16.89 5.53 3.29
C ALA A 309 17.40 4.27 4.00
N LEU A 310 16.58 3.22 4.01
CA LEU A 310 16.99 1.89 4.40
C LEU A 310 17.61 1.20 3.19
N THR A 311 18.84 0.72 3.33
CA THR A 311 19.59 -0.01 2.28
C THR A 311 20.05 -1.37 2.79
N GLY A 312 20.59 -2.20 1.90
CA GLY A 312 21.22 -3.47 2.28
C GLY A 312 22.46 -3.27 3.19
N GLU A 313 23.10 -2.12 3.13
CA GLU A 313 24.24 -1.75 3.97
C GLU A 313 23.83 -1.22 5.35
N GLY A 314 22.58 -0.77 5.49
CA GLY A 314 22.04 -0.15 6.69
C GLY A 314 21.29 1.15 6.40
N ALA A 315 20.99 1.91 7.44
CA ALA A 315 20.27 3.18 7.32
C ALA A 315 21.21 4.33 6.91
N ILE A 316 20.73 5.16 5.99
CA ILE A 316 21.33 6.44 5.63
C ILE A 316 20.37 7.53 6.10
N VAL A 317 20.86 8.50 6.86
CA VAL A 317 20.05 9.60 7.39
C VAL A 317 20.66 10.93 6.95
N LEU A 318 19.81 11.77 6.34
CA LEU A 318 20.17 13.13 5.97
C LEU A 318 19.46 14.13 6.86
N ASP A 319 20.14 15.20 7.22
CA ASP A 319 19.57 16.32 7.94
C ASP A 319 18.45 17.00 7.14
N ASP A 320 17.43 17.49 7.85
CA ASP A 320 16.28 18.13 7.17
C ASP A 320 16.62 19.50 6.59
N SER A 321 17.55 20.24 7.19
CA SER A 321 17.83 21.63 6.83
C SER A 321 18.78 21.76 5.63
N ASP A 322 19.87 21.01 5.64
CA ASP A 322 20.97 21.16 4.68
C ASP A 322 21.32 19.86 3.92
N MET A 323 20.57 18.78 4.19
CA MET A 323 20.74 17.45 3.58
C MET A 323 22.16 16.85 3.80
N ASN A 324 22.88 17.31 4.85
CA ASN A 324 24.12 16.68 5.23
C ASN A 324 23.90 15.29 5.80
N VAL A 325 24.84 14.38 5.52
CA VAL A 325 24.77 13.01 6.03
C VAL A 325 25.00 13.04 7.55
N GLN A 326 24.01 12.58 8.30
CA GLN A 326 24.06 12.42 9.75
C GLN A 326 24.48 11.01 10.15
N GLU A 327 23.97 10.02 9.42
CA GLU A 327 24.27 8.60 9.63
C GLU A 327 24.47 7.94 8.26
N CYS A 328 25.53 7.14 8.13
CA CYS A 328 25.81 6.34 6.94
C CYS A 328 26.73 5.18 7.33
N PRO A 329 26.47 3.94 6.89
CA PRO A 329 27.43 2.86 7.04
C PRO A 329 28.78 3.18 6.39
N ALA A 330 29.88 2.79 7.03
CA ALA A 330 31.23 3.09 6.53
C ALA A 330 31.65 2.12 5.41
N THR A 331 30.91 2.12 4.30
CA THR A 331 31.21 1.30 3.12
C THR A 331 31.18 2.16 1.85
N PRO A 332 32.00 1.86 0.82
CA PRO A 332 31.96 2.57 -0.46
C PRO A 332 30.59 2.51 -1.15
N ALA A 333 29.85 1.41 -0.95
CA ALA A 333 28.49 1.25 -1.49
C ALA A 333 27.53 2.23 -0.81
N ALA A 334 27.59 2.38 0.51
CA ALA A 334 26.75 3.31 1.27
C ALA A 334 27.02 4.77 0.90
N ASP A 335 28.28 5.16 0.67
CA ASP A 335 28.65 6.51 0.22
C ASP A 335 27.99 6.85 -1.13
N SER A 336 28.03 5.92 -2.08
CA SER A 336 27.36 6.08 -3.38
C SER A 336 25.83 6.17 -3.22
N LEU A 337 25.23 5.32 -2.36
CA LEU A 337 23.81 5.35 -2.09
C LEU A 337 23.37 6.64 -1.40
N ALA A 338 24.20 7.21 -0.51
CA ALA A 338 23.93 8.51 0.12
C ALA A 338 23.89 9.66 -0.90
N GLN A 339 24.79 9.65 -1.89
CA GLN A 339 24.77 10.62 -2.99
C GLN A 339 23.49 10.46 -3.84
N ASN A 340 23.15 9.22 -4.19
CA ASN A 340 21.91 8.94 -4.94
C ASN A 340 20.66 9.33 -4.15
N PHE A 341 20.67 9.15 -2.84
CA PHE A 341 19.54 9.54 -1.99
C PHE A 341 19.36 11.07 -1.94
N ARG A 342 20.45 11.82 -1.82
CA ARG A 342 20.41 13.30 -1.95
C ARG A 342 19.83 13.71 -3.31
N ALA A 343 20.29 13.07 -4.38
CA ALA A 343 19.78 13.35 -5.72
C ALA A 343 18.28 13.04 -5.85
N LEU A 344 17.79 11.93 -5.24
CA LEU A 344 16.36 11.61 -5.21
C LEU A 344 15.55 12.69 -4.48
N VAL A 345 16.00 13.12 -3.30
CA VAL A 345 15.31 14.17 -2.52
C VAL A 345 15.32 15.49 -3.29
N GLN A 346 16.44 15.85 -3.92
CA GLN A 346 16.54 17.05 -4.75
C GLN A 346 15.59 16.96 -5.97
N GLN A 347 15.56 15.83 -6.64
CA GLN A 347 14.67 15.59 -7.77
C GLN A 347 13.20 15.70 -7.35
N TYR A 348 12.82 15.09 -6.21
CA TYR A 348 11.47 15.22 -5.66
C TYR A 348 11.07 16.69 -5.51
N TYR A 349 11.88 17.53 -4.86
CA TYR A 349 11.56 18.95 -4.68
C TYR A 349 11.56 19.74 -5.99
N THR A 350 12.42 19.38 -6.94
CA THR A 350 12.42 19.99 -8.28
C THR A 350 11.07 19.75 -8.99
N HIS A 351 10.53 18.53 -8.92
CA HIS A 351 9.22 18.22 -9.50
C HIS A 351 8.07 18.89 -8.72
N ILE A 352 8.18 18.99 -7.39
CA ILE A 352 7.23 19.75 -6.56
C ILE A 352 7.18 21.23 -7.02
N GLU A 353 8.31 21.88 -7.21
CA GLU A 353 8.39 23.28 -7.65
C GLU A 353 7.81 23.47 -9.05
N LYS A 354 8.13 22.58 -9.96
CA LYS A 354 7.60 22.60 -11.34
C LYS A 354 6.12 22.24 -11.42
N LYS A 355 5.56 21.58 -10.40
CA LYS A 355 4.21 20.99 -10.42
C LYS A 355 4.01 20.03 -11.59
N SER A 356 5.01 19.25 -11.92
CA SER A 356 5.00 18.33 -13.04
C SER A 356 5.63 17.00 -12.63
N TYR A 357 4.91 15.92 -12.89
CA TYR A 357 5.26 14.54 -12.52
C TYR A 357 5.08 13.66 -13.76
N THR A 358 5.73 14.05 -14.85
CA THR A 358 5.69 13.37 -16.14
C THR A 358 7.08 12.95 -16.57
N ALA A 359 7.18 12.08 -17.58
CA ALA A 359 8.45 11.56 -18.09
C ALA A 359 9.29 12.60 -18.83
N ASN A 360 8.73 13.76 -19.14
CA ASN A 360 9.38 14.79 -19.98
C ASN A 360 10.08 15.87 -19.15
N ASP A 361 10.10 15.72 -17.84
CA ASP A 361 10.72 16.62 -16.88
C ASP A 361 11.99 16.01 -16.29
#